data_85a00c7fd7921713e6efdb12d400130e
#
_entry.id   85a00c7fd7921713e6efdb12d400130e
#
_cell.length_a   1.000
_cell.length_b   1.000
_cell.length_c   1.000
_cell.angle_alpha   90.00
_cell.angle_beta   90.00
_cell.angle_gamma   90.00
#
_symmetry.space_group_name_H-M   'P 1'
#
loop_
_entity.id
_entity.type
_entity.pdbx_description
1 polymer ?
#
loop_
_entity_poly.entity_id
_entity_poly.type
_entity_poly.pdbx_seq_one_letter_code
_entity_poly.pdbx_strand_id
1 'polypeptide(L)'
;MHDDIDKESKIGFVFYTSAPKPRISTKQIEKIEKIFHEQFIDTEIEQFINTDNIEIRILFAADIKKEIRDAASWKFTVENGKIYIDKANNCLRYDANAAIVNVSAFLIKKLYYQYEKNLFALNLRYHIKEKKRDSVDNAIKNTIENNPESFWLKNNGITIICDEFRIDGREVHLKNFSIVNVGQTTYMLSKSNTIDTAHDFYLPC
;
A
#
# COMPACT_ATOMS: atom_id res chain seq x y z
N MET A 1 -28.75 2.13 1.78
CA MET A 1 -27.54 1.33 1.65
C MET A 1 -27.12 1.21 0.16
N HIS A 2 -27.41 2.21 -0.65
CA HIS A 2 -27.15 2.22 -2.10
C HIS A 2 -26.26 3.41 -2.56
N ASP A 3 -25.73 4.22 -1.61
CA ASP A 3 -25.02 5.46 -1.95
C ASP A 3 -23.50 5.31 -2.07
N ASP A 4 -22.96 4.07 -2.04
CA ASP A 4 -21.51 3.83 -1.96
C ASP A 4 -20.83 3.48 -3.29
N ILE A 5 -21.55 3.39 -4.39
CA ILE A 5 -20.97 3.14 -5.72
C ILE A 5 -20.87 4.45 -6.47
N ASP A 6 -19.63 4.94 -6.61
CA ASP A 6 -19.34 6.07 -7.47
C ASP A 6 -19.46 5.64 -8.95
N LYS A 7 -20.34 6.29 -9.71
CA LYS A 7 -20.57 6.01 -11.13
C LYS A 7 -19.32 6.16 -12.00
N GLU A 8 -18.34 6.93 -11.53
CA GLU A 8 -17.04 7.12 -12.18
C GLU A 8 -16.03 5.97 -11.85
N SER A 9 -16.41 5.06 -10.96
CA SER A 9 -15.54 3.93 -10.60
C SER A 9 -15.43 2.95 -11.78
N LYS A 10 -14.19 2.51 -12.04
CA LYS A 10 -13.92 1.42 -12.99
C LYS A 10 -14.24 0.08 -12.36
N ILE A 11 -14.99 -0.75 -13.06
CA ILE A 11 -15.32 -2.11 -12.63
C ILE A 11 -14.61 -3.09 -13.54
N GLY A 12 -13.75 -3.94 -12.97
CA GLY A 12 -13.02 -4.97 -13.70
C GLY A 12 -13.61 -6.35 -13.46
N PHE A 13 -13.96 -7.05 -14.53
CA PHE A 13 -14.29 -8.47 -14.48
C PHE A 13 -13.08 -9.28 -14.93
N VAL A 14 -12.59 -10.17 -14.07
CA VAL A 14 -11.46 -11.04 -14.38
C VAL A 14 -11.91 -12.48 -14.45
N PHE A 15 -11.82 -13.07 -15.62
CA PHE A 15 -12.15 -14.47 -15.85
C PHE A 15 -10.87 -15.31 -15.85
N TYR A 16 -10.82 -16.30 -15.00
CA TYR A 16 -9.71 -17.24 -14.90
C TYR A 16 -10.07 -18.55 -15.58
N THR A 17 -9.19 -19.06 -16.44
CA THR A 17 -9.34 -20.38 -17.05
C THR A 17 -8.03 -21.15 -17.02
N SER A 18 -8.10 -22.44 -16.70
CA SER A 18 -6.96 -23.36 -16.77
C SER A 18 -6.61 -23.78 -18.20
N ALA A 19 -7.42 -23.40 -19.17
CA ALA A 19 -7.19 -23.70 -20.56
C ALA A 19 -5.90 -23.04 -21.08
N PRO A 20 -5.19 -23.66 -22.03
CA PRO A 20 -4.11 -23.00 -22.74
C PRO A 20 -4.66 -21.80 -23.53
N LYS A 21 -3.86 -20.75 -23.64
CA LYS A 21 -4.25 -19.55 -24.40
C LYS A 21 -4.53 -19.96 -25.86
N PRO A 22 -5.77 -19.85 -26.33
CA PRO A 22 -6.09 -20.15 -27.71
C PRO A 22 -5.42 -19.09 -28.61
N ARG A 23 -5.25 -19.41 -29.88
CA ARG A 23 -4.84 -18.43 -30.89
C ARG A 23 -6.04 -17.53 -31.22
N ILE A 24 -6.38 -16.63 -30.30
CA ILE A 24 -7.47 -15.68 -30.48
C ILE A 24 -6.89 -14.41 -31.09
N SER A 25 -7.46 -13.95 -32.18
CA SER A 25 -7.09 -12.67 -32.79
C SER A 25 -7.65 -11.50 -31.94
N THR A 26 -7.04 -10.31 -32.03
CA THR A 26 -7.53 -9.09 -31.39
C THR A 26 -9.00 -8.84 -31.71
N LYS A 27 -9.41 -9.05 -32.97
CA LYS A 27 -10.80 -8.92 -33.38
C LYS A 27 -11.80 -9.84 -32.66
N GLN A 28 -11.34 -11.02 -32.23
CA GLN A 28 -12.18 -11.94 -31.48
C GLN A 28 -12.32 -11.50 -30.03
N ILE A 29 -11.27 -10.91 -29.46
CA ILE A 29 -11.32 -10.32 -28.11
C ILE A 29 -12.29 -9.13 -28.10
N GLU A 30 -12.14 -8.18 -29.03
CA GLU A 30 -13.03 -7.05 -29.20
C GLU A 30 -14.50 -7.47 -29.36
N LYS A 31 -14.75 -8.56 -30.10
CA LYS A 31 -16.10 -9.12 -30.25
C LYS A 31 -16.65 -9.66 -28.93
N ILE A 32 -15.83 -10.33 -28.13
CA ILE A 32 -16.21 -10.84 -26.81
C ILE A 32 -16.53 -9.68 -25.87
N GLU A 33 -15.67 -8.67 -25.84
CA GLU A 33 -15.87 -7.45 -25.04
C GLU A 33 -17.18 -6.76 -25.43
N LYS A 34 -17.43 -6.59 -26.72
CA LYS A 34 -18.67 -6.00 -27.22
C LYS A 34 -19.92 -6.78 -26.79
N ILE A 35 -19.93 -8.11 -26.98
CA ILE A 35 -21.04 -8.97 -26.55
C ILE A 35 -21.25 -8.86 -25.04
N PHE A 36 -20.17 -8.79 -24.27
CA PHE A 36 -20.27 -8.66 -22.83
C PHE A 36 -20.86 -7.32 -22.41
N HIS A 37 -20.41 -6.22 -22.99
CA HIS A 37 -20.98 -4.89 -22.74
C HIS A 37 -22.47 -4.83 -23.10
N GLU A 38 -22.87 -5.43 -24.24
CA GLU A 38 -24.27 -5.50 -24.65
C GLU A 38 -25.19 -6.20 -23.64
N GLN A 39 -24.63 -7.06 -22.77
CA GLN A 39 -25.42 -7.72 -21.71
C GLN A 39 -25.79 -6.80 -20.54
N PHE A 40 -25.17 -5.65 -20.42
CA PHE A 40 -25.44 -4.67 -19.36
C PHE A 40 -26.35 -3.53 -19.84
N ILE A 41 -26.52 -3.39 -21.15
CA ILE A 41 -27.39 -2.38 -21.75
C ILE A 41 -28.86 -2.71 -21.40
N ASP A 42 -29.61 -1.70 -21.03
CA ASP A 42 -31.04 -1.81 -20.63
C ASP A 42 -31.26 -2.71 -19.37
N THR A 43 -30.24 -2.88 -18.53
CA THR A 43 -30.39 -3.58 -17.26
C THR A 43 -30.49 -2.60 -16.08
N GLU A 44 -31.00 -3.07 -14.93
CA GLU A 44 -31.00 -2.28 -13.69
C GLU A 44 -29.60 -1.84 -13.25
N ILE A 45 -28.57 -2.51 -13.73
CA ILE A 45 -27.16 -2.24 -13.38
C ILE A 45 -26.70 -0.88 -13.92
N GLU A 46 -27.19 -0.44 -15.08
CA GLU A 46 -26.87 0.87 -15.65
C GLU A 46 -27.25 2.05 -14.73
N GLN A 47 -28.20 1.85 -13.82
CA GLN A 47 -28.57 2.87 -12.85
C GLN A 47 -27.46 3.13 -11.81
N PHE A 48 -26.62 2.13 -11.57
CA PHE A 48 -25.61 2.15 -10.52
C PHE A 48 -24.18 2.31 -11.04
N ILE A 49 -23.89 1.90 -12.29
CA ILE A 49 -22.55 1.93 -12.86
C ILE A 49 -22.60 2.51 -14.28
N ASN A 50 -21.53 3.21 -14.66
CA ASN A 50 -21.31 3.58 -16.05
C ASN A 50 -20.74 2.37 -16.80
N THR A 51 -21.49 1.83 -17.75
CA THR A 51 -21.09 0.63 -18.51
C THR A 51 -19.82 0.84 -19.35
N ASP A 52 -19.49 2.09 -19.71
CA ASP A 52 -18.24 2.43 -20.40
C ASP A 52 -17.01 2.24 -19.52
N ASN A 53 -17.19 2.20 -18.21
CA ASN A 53 -16.12 1.98 -17.23
C ASN A 53 -15.92 0.49 -16.87
N ILE A 54 -16.56 -0.44 -17.58
CA ILE A 54 -16.39 -1.87 -17.38
C ILE A 54 -15.22 -2.39 -18.20
N GLU A 55 -14.24 -2.98 -17.54
CA GLU A 55 -13.09 -3.65 -18.16
C GLU A 55 -13.21 -5.17 -18.01
N ILE A 56 -12.89 -5.89 -19.07
CA ILE A 56 -12.86 -7.36 -19.05
C ILE A 56 -11.42 -7.85 -19.24
N ARG A 57 -11.00 -8.75 -18.40
CA ARG A 57 -9.72 -9.45 -18.53
C ARG A 57 -9.96 -10.95 -18.49
N ILE A 58 -9.42 -11.65 -19.47
CA ILE A 58 -9.43 -13.13 -19.49
C ILE A 58 -8.00 -13.60 -19.27
N LEU A 59 -7.75 -14.32 -18.18
CA LEU A 59 -6.46 -14.88 -17.83
C LEU A 59 -6.46 -16.38 -18.10
N PHE A 60 -5.61 -16.80 -19.02
CA PHE A 60 -5.38 -18.21 -19.36
C PHE A 60 -4.31 -18.82 -18.46
N ALA A 61 -4.15 -20.13 -18.50
CA ALA A 61 -3.19 -20.85 -17.66
C ALA A 61 -1.76 -20.27 -17.71
N ALA A 62 -1.32 -19.77 -18.87
CA ALA A 62 0.00 -19.15 -19.02
C ALA A 62 0.07 -17.77 -18.35
N ASP A 63 -1.00 -16.98 -18.46
CA ASP A 63 -1.08 -15.66 -17.84
C ASP A 63 -1.14 -15.80 -16.31
N ILE A 64 -1.96 -16.74 -15.80
CA ILE A 64 -2.04 -17.09 -14.38
C ILE A 64 -0.68 -17.54 -13.84
N LYS A 65 0.01 -18.45 -14.55
CA LYS A 65 1.36 -18.89 -14.16
C LYS A 65 2.37 -17.75 -14.17
N LYS A 66 2.23 -16.79 -15.08
CA LYS A 66 3.05 -15.58 -15.09
C LYS A 66 2.75 -14.71 -13.88
N GLU A 67 1.51 -14.40 -13.59
CA GLU A 67 1.12 -13.59 -12.43
C GLU A 67 1.56 -14.24 -11.11
N ILE A 68 1.41 -15.57 -10.98
CA ILE A 68 1.91 -16.30 -9.81
C ILE A 68 3.43 -16.21 -9.69
N ARG A 69 4.18 -16.34 -10.80
CA ARG A 69 5.64 -16.19 -10.78
C ARG A 69 6.05 -14.76 -10.46
N ASP A 70 5.37 -13.79 -11.03
CA ASP A 70 5.64 -12.37 -10.78
C ASP A 70 5.33 -12.04 -9.32
N ALA A 71 4.24 -12.56 -8.76
CA ALA A 71 3.92 -12.45 -7.33
C ALA A 71 4.91 -13.20 -6.43
N ALA A 72 5.37 -14.39 -6.84
CA ALA A 72 6.37 -15.17 -6.09
C ALA A 72 7.79 -14.60 -6.23
N SER A 73 8.07 -13.88 -7.33
CA SER A 73 9.33 -13.16 -7.54
C SER A 73 9.34 -11.78 -6.88
N TRP A 74 8.29 -11.40 -6.20
CA TRP A 74 8.22 -10.20 -5.38
C TRP A 74 9.23 -10.34 -4.25
N LYS A 75 10.46 -10.00 -4.56
CA LYS A 75 11.47 -9.68 -3.57
C LYS A 75 11.02 -8.40 -2.87
N PHE A 76 11.27 -8.31 -1.58
CA PHE A 76 11.25 -7.04 -0.89
C PHE A 76 12.01 -6.04 -1.76
N THR A 77 11.38 -4.94 -2.10
CA THR A 77 11.95 -3.99 -3.05
C THR A 77 13.00 -3.11 -2.40
N VAL A 78 13.07 -3.11 -1.06
CA VAL A 78 14.13 -2.43 -0.31
C VAL A 78 15.05 -3.46 0.31
N GLU A 79 16.21 -3.68 -0.32
CA GLU A 79 17.16 -4.71 0.13
C GLU A 79 17.80 -4.37 1.48
N ASN A 80 18.19 -3.11 1.68
CA ASN A 80 18.84 -2.67 2.90
C ASN A 80 18.31 -1.30 3.31
N GLY A 81 18.03 -1.15 4.59
CA GLY A 81 17.62 0.12 5.16
C GLY A 81 18.03 0.29 6.59
N LYS A 82 17.95 1.51 7.05
CA LYS A 82 18.29 1.89 8.40
C LYS A 82 17.24 2.84 8.96
N ILE A 83 16.75 2.54 10.16
CA ILE A 83 15.91 3.45 10.93
C ILE A 83 16.58 3.76 12.26
N TYR A 84 16.21 4.86 12.89
CA TYR A 84 16.76 5.26 14.16
C TYR A 84 15.70 5.25 15.23
N ILE A 85 16.06 4.79 16.42
CA ILE A 85 15.21 4.72 17.61
C ILE A 85 15.55 5.84 18.60
N ASP A 86 14.61 6.13 19.48
CA ASP A 86 14.68 7.26 20.43
C ASP A 86 15.88 7.19 21.36
N LYS A 87 16.20 6.01 21.89
CA LYS A 87 17.33 5.76 22.79
C LYS A 87 18.07 4.49 22.39
N ALA A 88 19.35 4.44 22.70
CA ALA A 88 20.18 3.28 22.44
C ALA A 88 19.59 2.01 23.08
N ASN A 89 19.39 0.99 22.25
CA ASN A 89 18.84 -0.32 22.63
C ASN A 89 17.44 -0.27 23.30
N ASN A 90 16.69 0.84 23.13
CA ASN A 90 15.34 0.94 23.64
C ASN A 90 14.36 0.17 22.74
N CYS A 91 14.20 -1.10 23.04
CA CYS A 91 13.30 -1.99 22.35
C CYS A 91 12.66 -2.99 23.28
N LEU A 92 11.40 -3.32 22.99
CA LEU A 92 10.75 -4.49 23.58
C LEU A 92 10.89 -5.65 22.61
N ARG A 93 11.78 -6.58 22.91
CA ARG A 93 11.92 -7.82 22.11
C ARG A 93 10.90 -8.83 22.57
N TYR A 94 10.16 -9.39 21.63
CA TYR A 94 9.31 -10.54 21.88
C TYR A 94 10.16 -11.83 21.81
N ASP A 95 10.95 -11.94 20.73
CA ASP A 95 11.91 -13.03 20.50
C ASP A 95 13.03 -12.56 19.54
N ALA A 96 13.70 -13.48 18.89
CA ALA A 96 14.72 -13.15 17.88
C ALA A 96 14.11 -12.51 16.63
N ASN A 97 12.81 -12.69 16.36
CA ASN A 97 12.14 -12.35 15.11
C ASN A 97 11.24 -11.11 15.20
N ALA A 98 10.99 -10.59 16.40
CA ALA A 98 10.11 -9.45 16.59
C ALA A 98 10.59 -8.49 17.68
N ALA A 99 10.43 -7.20 17.44
CA ALA A 99 10.70 -6.15 18.40
C ALA A 99 9.75 -4.96 18.20
N ILE A 100 9.43 -4.25 19.27
CA ILE A 100 8.76 -2.96 19.25
C ILE A 100 9.79 -1.89 19.61
N VAL A 101 9.83 -0.83 18.81
CA VAL A 101 10.75 0.30 18.97
C VAL A 101 10.03 1.61 18.74
N ASN A 102 10.59 2.72 19.23
CA ASN A 102 10.12 4.06 18.87
C ASN A 102 11.02 4.61 17.77
N VAL A 103 10.46 4.82 16.58
CA VAL A 103 11.22 5.27 15.40
C VAL A 103 11.04 6.76 15.13
N SER A 104 12.07 7.39 14.62
CA SER A 104 12.09 8.77 14.19
C SER A 104 11.14 9.01 13.01
N ALA A 105 10.21 9.96 13.16
CA ALA A 105 9.31 10.37 12.09
C ALA A 105 10.06 10.98 10.91
N PHE A 106 11.12 11.75 11.18
CA PHE A 106 11.97 12.34 10.15
C PHE A 106 12.64 11.26 9.28
N LEU A 107 13.10 10.17 9.88
CA LEU A 107 13.74 9.10 9.11
C LEU A 107 12.73 8.25 8.34
N ILE A 108 11.54 8.04 8.86
CA ILE A 108 10.45 7.42 8.09
C ILE A 108 10.11 8.29 6.87
N LYS A 109 10.04 9.61 7.05
CA LYS A 109 9.89 10.55 5.93
C LYS A 109 11.01 10.40 4.90
N LYS A 110 12.28 10.31 5.33
CA LYS A 110 13.44 10.10 4.43
C LYS A 110 13.35 8.78 3.68
N LEU A 111 12.98 7.68 4.34
CA LEU A 111 12.76 6.40 3.69
C LEU A 111 11.69 6.48 2.60
N TYR A 112 10.61 7.24 2.86
CA TYR A 112 9.57 7.45 1.86
C TYR A 112 10.12 8.15 0.62
N TYR A 113 10.91 9.20 0.76
CA TYR A 113 11.50 9.89 -0.39
C TYR A 113 12.53 9.04 -1.14
N GLN A 114 13.26 8.19 -0.43
CA GLN A 114 14.28 7.34 -1.03
C GLN A 114 13.70 6.17 -1.82
N TYR A 115 12.61 5.57 -1.33
CA TYR A 115 12.09 4.30 -1.86
C TYR A 115 10.66 4.41 -2.40
N GLU A 116 9.94 5.48 -2.12
CA GLU A 116 8.58 5.76 -2.60
C GLU A 116 7.63 4.55 -2.48
N LYS A 117 7.03 4.15 -3.60
CA LYS A 117 6.09 3.02 -3.65
C LYS A 117 6.73 1.70 -3.26
N ASN A 118 8.02 1.55 -3.49
CA ASN A 118 8.76 0.33 -3.18
C ASN A 118 8.76 0.02 -1.68
N LEU A 119 8.71 1.06 -0.84
CA LEU A 119 8.61 0.92 0.61
C LEU A 119 7.34 0.19 1.07
N PHE A 120 6.31 0.14 0.22
CA PHE A 120 5.00 -0.45 0.52
C PHE A 120 4.68 -1.69 -0.33
N ALA A 121 5.69 -2.33 -0.89
CA ALA A 121 5.51 -3.46 -1.80
C ALA A 121 4.58 -4.55 -1.25
N LEU A 122 4.61 -4.83 0.05
CA LEU A 122 3.78 -5.83 0.70
C LEU A 122 2.57 -5.22 1.46
N ASN A 123 2.29 -3.93 1.27
CA ASN A 123 1.15 -3.28 1.90
C ASN A 123 -0.12 -3.47 1.07
N LEU A 124 -0.95 -4.43 1.44
CA LEU A 124 -2.20 -4.75 0.74
C LEU A 124 -3.18 -3.58 0.66
N ARG A 125 -3.09 -2.60 1.56
CA ARG A 125 -3.97 -1.43 1.62
C ARG A 125 -3.41 -0.20 0.92
N TYR A 126 -2.19 -0.25 0.41
CA TYR A 126 -1.55 0.91 -0.22
C TYR A 126 -2.25 1.30 -1.53
N HIS A 127 -2.75 0.34 -2.28
CA HIS A 127 -3.43 0.54 -3.56
C HIS A 127 -4.91 1.00 -3.45
N ILE A 128 -5.50 0.98 -2.24
CA ILE A 128 -6.92 1.39 -2.02
C ILE A 128 -7.05 2.91 -1.84
N LYS A 129 -6.01 3.69 -2.06
CA LYS A 129 -5.82 5.06 -1.60
C LYS A 129 -6.46 6.18 -2.41
N GLU A 130 -7.19 5.94 -3.45
CA GLU A 130 -7.71 7.04 -4.28
C GLU A 130 -8.99 7.69 -3.76
N LYS A 131 -9.62 7.17 -2.70
CA LYS A 131 -10.72 7.88 -2.03
C LYS A 131 -10.16 8.82 -0.97
N LYS A 132 -10.24 10.12 -1.24
CA LYS A 132 -9.93 11.19 -0.28
C LYS A 132 -10.67 10.96 1.03
N ARG A 133 -9.92 10.69 2.10
CA ARG A 133 -10.42 10.73 3.49
C ARG A 133 -9.99 12.03 4.12
N ASP A 134 -10.46 13.13 3.58
CA ASP A 134 -10.04 14.48 3.97
C ASP A 134 -10.09 14.71 5.49
N SER A 135 -11.04 14.11 6.21
CA SER A 135 -11.15 14.24 7.66
C SER A 135 -10.00 13.55 8.43
N VAL A 136 -9.58 12.35 7.99
CA VAL A 136 -8.49 11.60 8.64
C VAL A 136 -7.14 12.21 8.28
N ASP A 137 -6.93 12.60 7.04
CA ASP A 137 -5.71 13.27 6.59
C ASP A 137 -5.51 14.60 7.32
N ASN A 138 -6.57 15.40 7.48
CA ASN A 138 -6.54 16.64 8.22
C ASN A 138 -6.26 16.42 9.73
N ALA A 139 -6.81 15.37 10.33
CA ALA A 139 -6.53 15.04 11.73
C ALA A 139 -5.06 14.62 11.93
N ILE A 140 -4.49 13.81 11.03
CA ILE A 140 -3.08 13.43 11.06
C ILE A 140 -2.21 14.68 10.89
N LYS A 141 -2.49 15.48 9.86
CA LYS A 141 -1.76 16.72 9.57
C LYS A 141 -1.78 17.67 10.78
N ASN A 142 -2.95 17.92 11.34
CA ASN A 142 -3.09 18.79 12.53
C ASN A 142 -2.28 18.27 13.72
N THR A 143 -2.22 16.96 13.94
CA THR A 143 -1.41 16.39 15.01
C THR A 143 0.08 16.59 14.73
N ILE A 144 0.55 16.39 13.50
CA ILE A 144 1.95 16.62 13.12
C ILE A 144 2.36 18.08 13.33
N GLU A 145 1.51 19.02 12.92
CA GLU A 145 1.86 20.46 12.91
C GLU A 145 1.71 21.13 14.28
N ASN A 146 0.73 20.73 15.07
CA ASN A 146 0.35 21.46 16.28
C ASN A 146 0.57 20.69 17.58
N ASN A 147 0.72 19.37 17.54
CA ASN A 147 0.88 18.56 18.76
C ASN A 147 1.63 17.25 18.46
N PRO A 148 2.88 17.33 17.94
CA PRO A 148 3.64 16.15 17.52
C PRO A 148 3.94 15.17 18.67
N GLU A 149 4.07 15.64 19.91
CA GLU A 149 4.28 14.79 21.08
C GLU A 149 3.10 13.86 21.36
N SER A 150 1.88 14.23 20.96
CA SER A 150 0.71 13.36 21.09
C SER A 150 0.57 12.34 19.97
N PHE A 151 1.42 12.41 18.96
CA PHE A 151 1.36 11.54 17.78
C PHE A 151 1.50 10.06 18.16
N TRP A 152 2.38 9.78 19.11
CA TRP A 152 2.61 8.44 19.64
C TRP A 152 1.33 7.77 20.19
N LEU A 153 0.47 8.56 20.87
CA LEU A 153 -0.78 8.06 21.46
C LEU A 153 -1.94 7.97 20.45
N LYS A 154 -1.93 8.84 19.44
CA LYS A 154 -3.04 8.99 18.50
C LYS A 154 -2.94 8.14 17.25
N ASN A 155 -1.80 7.49 17.05
CA ASN A 155 -1.55 6.66 15.87
C ASN A 155 -1.21 5.22 16.26
N ASN A 156 -1.66 4.28 15.41
CA ASN A 156 -1.46 2.84 15.64
C ASN A 156 -0.01 2.37 15.37
N GLY A 157 0.91 3.31 15.18
CA GLY A 157 2.29 2.99 14.83
C GLY A 157 2.48 2.45 13.42
N ILE A 158 3.71 2.10 13.10
CA ILE A 158 4.10 1.53 11.81
C ILE A 158 4.46 0.07 12.02
N THR A 159 4.11 -0.81 11.08
CA THR A 159 4.61 -2.19 11.09
C THR A 159 5.51 -2.39 9.88
N ILE A 160 6.74 -2.80 10.17
CA ILE A 160 7.73 -3.18 9.16
C ILE A 160 7.90 -4.70 9.22
N ILE A 161 7.87 -5.35 8.08
CA ILE A 161 8.32 -6.74 7.94
C ILE A 161 9.64 -6.75 7.18
N CYS A 162 10.52 -7.67 7.55
CA CYS A 162 11.85 -7.81 6.98
C CYS A 162 12.32 -9.27 7.08
N ASP A 163 13.30 -9.66 6.28
CA ASP A 163 13.95 -10.97 6.42
C ASP A 163 14.81 -11.03 7.66
N GLU A 164 15.55 -9.94 7.93
CA GLU A 164 16.44 -9.83 9.06
C GLU A 164 16.41 -8.42 9.63
N PHE A 165 16.53 -8.28 10.94
CA PHE A 165 16.83 -7.01 11.59
C PHE A 165 17.89 -7.15 12.66
N ARG A 166 18.69 -6.10 12.84
CA ARG A 166 19.68 -5.98 13.90
C ARG A 166 19.59 -4.62 14.56
N ILE A 167 19.48 -4.60 15.87
CA ILE A 167 19.52 -3.38 16.67
C ILE A 167 20.93 -3.19 17.21
N ASP A 168 21.52 -2.04 16.91
CA ASP A 168 22.87 -1.67 17.30
C ASP A 168 22.87 -0.21 17.79
N GLY A 169 22.91 -0.05 19.09
CA GLY A 169 22.75 1.25 19.72
C GLY A 169 21.41 1.89 19.38
N ARG A 170 21.45 2.99 18.64
CA ARG A 170 20.23 3.71 18.15
C ARG A 170 19.83 3.31 16.73
N GLU A 171 20.56 2.43 16.08
CA GLU A 171 20.29 2.04 14.71
C GLU A 171 19.59 0.69 14.65
N VAL A 172 18.55 0.59 13.85
CA VAL A 172 17.96 -0.68 13.44
C VAL A 172 18.27 -0.86 11.96
N HIS A 173 19.10 -1.86 11.68
CA HIS A 173 19.42 -2.28 10.32
C HIS A 173 18.38 -3.28 9.86
N LEU A 174 17.81 -3.05 8.69
CA LEU A 174 16.74 -3.86 8.09
C LEU A 174 17.24 -4.43 6.77
N LYS A 175 16.90 -5.69 6.50
CA LYS A 175 17.20 -6.36 5.24
C LYS A 175 15.93 -6.89 4.60
N ASN A 176 15.77 -6.61 3.33
CA ASN A 176 14.60 -6.99 2.53
C ASN A 176 13.29 -6.63 3.26
N PHE A 177 12.98 -5.35 3.36
CA PHE A 177 11.89 -4.88 4.21
C PHE A 177 10.79 -4.13 3.46
N SER A 178 9.62 -4.08 4.09
CA SER A 178 8.46 -3.31 3.63
C SER A 178 7.61 -2.83 4.79
N ILE A 179 6.98 -1.67 4.64
CA ILE A 179 5.94 -1.17 5.55
C ILE A 179 4.60 -1.76 5.14
N VAL A 180 3.99 -2.57 6.02
CA VAL A 180 2.78 -3.34 5.71
C VAL A 180 1.48 -2.74 6.23
N ASN A 181 1.56 -1.70 7.08
CA ASN A 181 0.37 -0.96 7.54
C ASN A 181 0.59 0.56 7.44
N VAL A 182 -0.44 1.35 7.80
CA VAL A 182 -0.42 2.83 7.91
C VAL A 182 0.29 3.56 6.76
N GLY A 183 0.14 3.08 5.55
CA GLY A 183 0.66 3.77 4.36
C GLY A 183 0.18 5.23 4.27
N GLN A 184 -1.04 5.54 4.76
CA GLN A 184 -1.59 6.90 4.85
C GLN A 184 -0.80 7.77 5.82
N THR A 185 -0.52 7.28 7.04
CA THR A 185 0.31 8.01 8.01
C THR A 185 1.69 8.29 7.45
N THR A 186 2.36 7.29 6.87
CA THR A 186 3.68 7.46 6.26
C THR A 186 3.66 8.48 5.12
N TYR A 187 2.61 8.47 4.31
CA TYR A 187 2.41 9.47 3.26
C TYR A 187 2.22 10.87 3.85
N MET A 188 1.42 11.03 4.90
CA MET A 188 1.21 12.33 5.55
C MET A 188 2.50 12.84 6.21
N LEU A 189 3.30 11.96 6.84
CA LEU A 189 4.63 12.31 7.34
C LEU A 189 5.52 12.84 6.21
N SER A 190 5.49 12.20 5.04
CA SER A 190 6.29 12.64 3.89
C SER A 190 5.89 14.02 3.36
N LYS A 191 4.62 14.38 3.45
CA LYS A 191 4.10 15.68 2.98
C LYS A 191 4.29 16.82 3.98
N SER A 192 4.61 16.52 5.23
CA SER A 192 4.82 17.55 6.24
C SER A 192 6.10 18.34 5.97
N ASN A 193 6.00 19.67 6.02
CA ASN A 193 7.14 20.58 5.94
C ASN A 193 7.73 20.90 7.32
N THR A 194 7.04 20.51 8.41
CA THR A 194 7.46 20.81 9.79
C THR A 194 8.39 19.75 10.37
N ILE A 195 8.44 18.55 9.78
CA ILE A 195 9.30 17.47 10.26
C ILE A 195 10.69 17.62 9.63
N ASP A 196 11.68 17.90 10.47
CA ASP A 196 13.11 17.98 10.13
C ASP A 196 13.97 17.43 11.28
N THR A 197 15.27 17.62 11.24
CA THR A 197 16.17 17.17 12.29
C THR A 197 16.01 17.90 13.64
N ALA A 198 15.49 19.11 13.63
CA ALA A 198 15.29 19.93 14.83
C ALA A 198 13.88 19.70 15.44
N HIS A 199 12.93 19.33 14.60
CA HIS A 199 11.53 19.11 14.95
C HIS A 199 11.12 17.65 14.68
N ASP A 200 11.93 16.72 15.14
CA ASP A 200 11.65 15.29 15.04
C ASP A 200 10.84 14.81 16.24
N PHE A 201 10.02 13.82 16.03
CA PHE A 201 9.28 13.11 17.07
C PHE A 201 9.31 11.60 16.78
N TYR A 202 8.86 10.83 17.76
CA TYR A 202 8.93 9.37 17.67
C TYR A 202 7.55 8.75 17.63
N LEU A 203 7.43 7.64 16.92
CA LEU A 203 6.20 6.85 16.84
C LEU A 203 6.52 5.35 17.00
N PRO A 204 5.55 4.54 17.48
CA PRO A 204 5.72 3.11 17.65
C PRO A 204 5.96 2.39 16.30
N CYS A 205 6.83 1.42 16.29
CA CYS A 205 7.11 0.57 15.13
C CYS A 205 7.32 -0.88 15.58
#